data_e7d12b3670ea6316f0534b249eb140cd
#
_entry.id   e7d12b3670ea6316f0534b249eb140cd
#
_cell.length_a   1.000
_cell.length_b   1.000
_cell.length_c   1.000
_cell.angle_alpha   90.00
_cell.angle_beta   90.00
_cell.angle_gamma   90.00
#
_symmetry.space_group_name_H-M   'P 1'
#
loop_
_entity.id
_entity.type
_entity.pdbx_description
1 polymer ?
#
loop_
_entity_poly.entity_id
_entity_poly.type
_entity_poly.pdbx_seq_one_letter_code
_entity_poly.pdbx_strand_id
1 'polypeptide(L)'
;MVLVNHYALMVVAIVIPVLAALIETMGGVGIAERHHSHHDTYVVETSFSRALVIAMFFMGIVGIVLSWLCTMGVFIASPLVVITFFVAFLVVMFAMWICMRRYRVATYEEYMDITPFVGGNIHVVYRDIERMEWFGPRSGTGYRNLRVYVDGRSVGMLWGILDLEQILMRVDRYDVLGRGSNS
;
A
#
# COMPACT_ATOMS: atom_id res chain seq x y z
N MET A 1 19.06 16.37 -24.42
CA MET A 1 18.09 16.87 -23.43
C MET A 1 16.72 16.80 -24.08
N VAL A 2 15.90 15.79 -23.75
CA VAL A 2 14.58 15.60 -24.36
C VAL A 2 13.71 16.75 -23.83
N LEU A 3 13.26 17.62 -24.72
CA LEU A 3 12.25 18.64 -24.42
C LEU A 3 10.97 17.91 -24.06
N VAL A 4 10.72 17.75 -22.77
CA VAL A 4 9.46 17.21 -22.28
C VAL A 4 8.36 18.19 -22.68
N ASN A 5 7.52 17.76 -23.61
CA ASN A 5 6.45 18.60 -24.10
C ASN A 5 5.37 18.74 -23.01
N HIS A 6 4.94 19.95 -22.71
CA HIS A 6 3.85 20.27 -21.78
C HIS A 6 2.59 19.40 -22.02
N TYR A 7 2.22 19.18 -23.27
CA TYR A 7 1.08 18.30 -23.61
C TYR A 7 1.32 16.83 -23.26
N ALA A 8 2.55 16.34 -23.42
CA ALA A 8 2.87 14.97 -23.01
C ALA A 8 2.69 14.76 -21.50
N LEU A 9 3.06 15.74 -20.68
CA LEU A 9 2.83 15.70 -19.23
C LEU A 9 1.34 15.75 -18.87
N MET A 10 0.53 16.52 -19.59
CA MET A 10 -0.93 16.51 -19.40
C MET A 10 -1.53 15.12 -19.71
N VAL A 11 -1.06 14.47 -20.77
CA VAL A 11 -1.49 13.10 -21.11
C VAL A 11 -1.10 12.14 -19.98
N VAL A 12 0.11 12.22 -19.46
CA VAL A 12 0.57 11.39 -18.32
C VAL A 12 -0.29 11.62 -17.09
N ALA A 13 -0.69 12.87 -16.80
CA ALA A 13 -1.55 13.22 -15.67
C ALA A 13 -2.96 12.59 -15.76
N ILE A 14 -3.42 12.27 -16.98
CA ILE A 14 -4.68 11.55 -17.22
C ILE A 14 -4.45 10.03 -17.19
N VAL A 15 -3.39 9.56 -17.84
CA VAL A 15 -3.14 8.12 -18.01
C VAL A 15 -2.88 7.42 -16.69
N ILE A 16 -2.12 8.02 -15.77
CA ILE A 16 -1.79 7.41 -14.48
C ILE A 16 -3.04 7.05 -13.66
N PRO A 17 -3.95 7.99 -13.35
CA PRO A 17 -5.15 7.65 -12.58
C PRO A 17 -6.10 6.70 -13.33
N VAL A 18 -6.19 6.79 -14.65
CA VAL A 18 -6.99 5.86 -15.47
C VAL A 18 -6.43 4.44 -15.38
N LEU A 19 -5.12 4.25 -15.51
CA LEU A 19 -4.48 2.95 -15.34
C LEU A 19 -4.71 2.40 -13.93
N ALA A 20 -4.58 3.24 -12.90
CA ALA A 20 -4.86 2.83 -11.52
C ALA A 20 -6.31 2.35 -11.37
N ALA A 21 -7.28 3.08 -11.92
CA ALA A 21 -8.69 2.73 -11.87
C ALA A 21 -8.98 1.42 -12.63
N LEU A 22 -8.39 1.22 -13.81
CA LEU A 22 -8.55 -0.02 -14.59
C LEU A 22 -8.01 -1.23 -13.81
N ILE A 23 -6.82 -1.12 -13.25
CA ILE A 23 -6.22 -2.19 -12.44
C ILE A 23 -7.07 -2.45 -11.18
N GLU A 24 -7.63 -1.40 -10.55
CA GLU A 24 -8.51 -1.55 -9.37
C GLU A 24 -9.79 -2.30 -9.73
N THR A 25 -10.43 -1.98 -10.86
CA THR A 25 -11.66 -2.66 -11.30
C THR A 25 -11.40 -4.11 -11.70
N MET A 26 -10.29 -4.40 -12.39
CA MET A 26 -9.93 -5.78 -12.77
C MET A 26 -9.55 -6.63 -11.56
N GLY A 27 -8.89 -6.06 -10.55
CA GLY A 27 -8.51 -6.77 -9.33
C GLY A 27 -9.69 -7.08 -8.41
N GLY A 28 -10.80 -6.34 -8.49
CA GLY A 28 -11.99 -6.54 -7.68
C GLY A 28 -12.81 -7.79 -8.03
N VAL A 29 -12.62 -8.35 -9.22
CA VAL A 29 -13.35 -9.53 -9.68
C VAL A 29 -12.88 -10.82 -8.99
N GLY A 30 -11.63 -10.88 -8.49
CA GLY A 30 -11.06 -12.06 -7.82
C GLY A 30 -11.45 -12.25 -6.35
N ILE A 31 -12.16 -11.30 -5.73
CA ILE A 31 -12.53 -11.36 -4.30
C ILE A 31 -13.82 -12.19 -4.06
N ALA A 32 -14.60 -12.48 -5.12
CA ALA A 32 -15.83 -13.26 -5.00
C ALA A 32 -15.61 -14.77 -4.83
N GLU A 33 -14.40 -15.29 -4.97
CA GLU A 33 -14.05 -16.71 -4.90
C GLU A 33 -13.57 -17.18 -3.50
N ARG A 34 -14.08 -16.57 -2.41
CA ARG A 34 -13.73 -16.94 -1.03
C ARG A 34 -14.49 -18.17 -0.49
N HIS A 35 -14.86 -19.10 -1.33
CA HIS A 35 -15.44 -20.36 -0.85
C HIS A 35 -14.55 -21.53 -1.23
N HIS A 36 -13.96 -22.17 -0.18
CA HIS A 36 -13.24 -23.46 -0.17
C HIS A 36 -11.71 -23.49 -0.33
N SER A 37 -10.97 -22.46 0.04
CA SER A 37 -9.53 -22.63 0.26
C SER A 37 -9.21 -22.79 1.75
N HIS A 38 -8.38 -23.77 2.11
CA HIS A 38 -7.89 -24.00 3.48
C HIS A 38 -6.96 -22.92 4.01
N HIS A 39 -6.95 -21.72 3.39
CA HIS A 39 -6.10 -20.59 3.76
C HIS A 39 -6.89 -19.29 3.72
N ASP A 40 -6.59 -18.40 4.67
CA ASP A 40 -7.13 -17.05 4.71
C ASP A 40 -6.09 -16.07 4.17
N THR A 41 -6.51 -15.19 3.26
CA THR A 41 -5.64 -14.15 2.69
C THR A 41 -6.08 -12.78 3.16
N TYR A 42 -5.20 -12.09 3.86
CA TYR A 42 -5.39 -10.73 4.36
C TYR A 42 -4.72 -9.74 3.41
N VAL A 43 -5.49 -8.80 2.91
CA VAL A 43 -5.05 -7.74 2.00
C VAL A 43 -5.41 -6.37 2.56
N VAL A 44 -4.73 -5.34 2.08
CA VAL A 44 -5.07 -3.96 2.44
C VAL A 44 -6.51 -3.66 2.05
N GLU A 45 -7.23 -2.97 2.92
CA GLU A 45 -8.64 -2.65 2.72
C GLU A 45 -8.89 -1.93 1.39
N THR A 46 -9.87 -2.41 0.65
CA THR A 46 -10.20 -1.88 -0.69
C THR A 46 -10.69 -0.44 -0.66
N SER A 47 -11.29 0.01 0.44
CA SER A 47 -11.71 1.39 0.66
C SER A 47 -10.53 2.35 0.59
N PHE A 48 -9.41 1.99 1.22
CA PHE A 48 -8.19 2.80 1.20
C PHE A 48 -7.54 2.84 -0.19
N SER A 49 -7.48 1.70 -0.87
CA SER A 49 -6.98 1.61 -2.25
C SER A 49 -7.79 2.51 -3.19
N ARG A 50 -9.13 2.45 -3.11
CA ARG A 50 -10.04 3.29 -3.90
C ARG A 50 -9.89 4.79 -3.57
N ALA A 51 -9.72 5.14 -2.30
CA ALA A 51 -9.49 6.52 -1.89
C ALA A 51 -8.21 7.10 -2.53
N LEU A 52 -7.13 6.31 -2.61
CA LEU A 52 -5.91 6.73 -3.31
C LEU A 52 -6.13 6.95 -4.80
N VAL A 53 -6.90 6.08 -5.46
CA VAL A 53 -7.24 6.25 -6.89
C VAL A 53 -8.05 7.52 -7.10
N ILE A 54 -9.05 7.79 -6.27
CA ILE A 54 -9.83 9.03 -6.32
C ILE A 54 -8.95 10.26 -6.09
N ALA A 55 -8.02 10.20 -5.13
CA ALA A 55 -7.08 11.28 -4.87
C ALA A 55 -6.15 11.53 -6.08
N MET A 56 -5.70 10.46 -6.79
CA MET A 56 -4.93 10.61 -8.03
C MET A 56 -5.73 11.32 -9.13
N PHE A 57 -7.02 10.98 -9.32
CA PHE A 57 -7.88 11.71 -10.25
C PHE A 57 -8.01 13.18 -9.90
N PHE A 58 -8.27 13.47 -8.62
CA PHE A 58 -8.40 14.84 -8.14
C PHE A 58 -7.12 15.64 -8.40
N MET A 59 -5.95 15.10 -8.05
CA MET A 59 -4.66 15.76 -8.25
C MET A 59 -4.32 15.92 -9.73
N GLY A 60 -4.68 14.95 -10.58
CA GLY A 60 -4.51 15.05 -12.04
C GLY A 60 -5.34 16.20 -12.62
N ILE A 61 -6.62 16.28 -12.25
CA ILE A 61 -7.51 17.36 -12.70
C ILE A 61 -7.00 18.73 -12.23
N VAL A 62 -6.65 18.86 -10.96
CA VAL A 62 -6.12 20.10 -10.39
C VAL A 62 -4.84 20.52 -11.11
N GLY A 63 -3.91 19.60 -11.38
CA GLY A 63 -2.68 19.87 -12.10
C GLY A 63 -2.90 20.38 -13.52
N ILE A 64 -3.83 19.76 -14.24
CA ILE A 64 -4.20 20.17 -15.62
C ILE A 64 -4.84 21.55 -15.60
N VAL A 65 -5.82 21.78 -14.71
CA VAL A 65 -6.53 23.06 -14.62
C VAL A 65 -5.58 24.19 -14.25
N LEU A 66 -4.72 24.00 -13.23
CA LEU A 66 -3.75 25.03 -12.83
C LEU A 66 -2.74 25.31 -13.92
N SER A 67 -2.23 24.26 -14.59
CA SER A 67 -1.31 24.44 -15.71
C SER A 67 -1.98 25.19 -16.89
N TRP A 68 -3.24 24.90 -17.17
CA TRP A 68 -4.01 25.63 -18.19
C TRP A 68 -4.24 27.11 -17.80
N LEU A 69 -4.59 27.39 -16.55
CA LEU A 69 -4.72 28.78 -16.05
C LEU A 69 -3.40 29.57 -16.14
N CYS A 70 -2.25 28.91 -15.96
CA CYS A 70 -0.96 29.52 -16.19
C CYS A 70 -0.76 29.89 -17.69
N THR A 71 -1.24 29.07 -18.64
CA THR A 71 -1.18 29.41 -20.07
C THR A 71 -2.04 30.62 -20.43
N MET A 72 -3.15 30.82 -19.70
CA MET A 72 -4.03 31.98 -19.85
C MET A 72 -3.50 33.26 -19.20
N GLY A 73 -2.33 33.20 -18.53
CA GLY A 73 -1.76 34.34 -17.85
C GLY A 73 -2.44 34.72 -16.51
N VAL A 74 -3.31 33.85 -15.97
CA VAL A 74 -3.96 34.08 -14.67
C VAL A 74 -2.91 34.00 -13.53
N PHE A 75 -1.91 33.14 -13.68
CA PHE A 75 -0.80 33.01 -12.74
C PHE A 75 0.53 33.28 -13.45
N ILE A 76 1.49 33.88 -12.72
CA ILE A 76 2.85 34.20 -13.23
C ILE A 76 3.75 32.97 -13.25
N ALA A 77 3.25 31.78 -12.91
CA ALA A 77 4.00 30.53 -12.87
C ALA A 77 4.15 29.91 -14.28
N SER A 78 5.28 29.24 -14.52
CA SER A 78 5.46 28.48 -15.75
C SER A 78 4.51 27.27 -15.78
N PRO A 79 3.67 27.12 -16.83
CA PRO A 79 2.77 25.96 -16.98
C PRO A 79 3.51 24.62 -16.92
N LEU A 80 4.74 24.59 -17.49
CA LEU A 80 5.56 23.37 -17.47
C LEU A 80 6.00 22.99 -16.05
N VAL A 81 6.39 23.95 -15.22
CA VAL A 81 6.78 23.69 -13.83
C VAL A 81 5.59 23.15 -13.02
N VAL A 82 4.43 23.77 -13.19
CA VAL A 82 3.19 23.35 -12.48
C VAL A 82 2.83 21.93 -12.86
N ILE A 83 2.71 21.61 -14.15
CA ILE A 83 2.31 20.25 -14.57
C ILE A 83 3.37 19.21 -14.18
N THR A 84 4.65 19.54 -14.24
CA THR A 84 5.74 18.64 -13.82
C THR A 84 5.62 18.29 -12.33
N PHE A 85 5.32 19.27 -11.48
CA PHE A 85 5.11 19.04 -10.05
C PHE A 85 3.95 18.04 -9.81
N PHE A 86 2.80 18.26 -10.45
CA PHE A 86 1.65 17.38 -10.27
C PHE A 86 1.89 15.98 -10.83
N VAL A 87 2.56 15.86 -11.98
CA VAL A 87 2.92 14.55 -12.54
C VAL A 87 3.90 13.81 -11.64
N ALA A 88 4.92 14.48 -11.10
CA ALA A 88 5.84 13.86 -10.14
C ALA A 88 5.10 13.36 -8.90
N PHE A 89 4.17 14.14 -8.36
CA PHE A 89 3.32 13.75 -7.25
C PHE A 89 2.44 12.54 -7.58
N LEU A 90 1.81 12.51 -8.76
CA LEU A 90 1.02 11.38 -9.25
C LEU A 90 1.84 10.10 -9.39
N VAL A 91 3.08 10.21 -9.88
CA VAL A 91 4.00 9.06 -9.98
C VAL A 91 4.31 8.48 -8.60
N VAL A 92 4.57 9.34 -7.61
CA VAL A 92 4.82 8.90 -6.23
C VAL A 92 3.58 8.22 -5.64
N MET A 93 2.39 8.82 -5.81
CA MET A 93 1.12 8.23 -5.34
C MET A 93 0.84 6.89 -6.00
N PHE A 94 1.08 6.78 -7.30
CA PHE A 94 0.90 5.53 -8.06
C PHE A 94 1.86 4.44 -7.60
N ALA A 95 3.14 4.77 -7.39
CA ALA A 95 4.12 3.83 -6.84
C ALA A 95 3.72 3.34 -5.45
N MET A 96 3.29 4.25 -4.56
CA MET A 96 2.82 3.91 -3.22
C MET A 96 1.58 2.99 -3.29
N TRP A 97 0.63 3.30 -4.16
CA TRP A 97 -0.57 2.49 -4.38
C TRP A 97 -0.22 1.06 -4.88
N ILE A 98 0.71 0.91 -5.84
CA ILE A 98 1.20 -0.41 -6.29
C ILE A 98 1.83 -1.18 -5.13
N CYS A 99 2.69 -0.54 -4.35
CA CYS A 99 3.32 -1.15 -3.18
C CYS A 99 2.27 -1.67 -2.19
N MET A 100 1.24 -0.87 -1.90
CA MET A 100 0.16 -1.26 -0.99
C MET A 100 -0.66 -2.43 -1.52
N ARG A 101 -0.97 -2.45 -2.81
CA ARG A 101 -1.67 -3.58 -3.44
C ARG A 101 -0.87 -4.87 -3.44
N ARG A 102 0.45 -4.76 -3.44
CA ARG A 102 1.32 -5.93 -3.35
C ARG A 102 1.31 -6.56 -1.97
N TYR A 103 1.14 -5.75 -0.92
CA TYR A 103 1.21 -6.22 0.46
C TYR A 103 0.03 -7.12 0.80
N ARG A 104 0.35 -8.36 1.18
CA ARG A 104 -0.63 -9.36 1.60
C ARG A 104 -0.02 -10.37 2.56
N VAL A 105 -0.85 -10.98 3.39
CA VAL A 105 -0.48 -12.08 4.26
C VAL A 105 -1.46 -13.22 4.02
N ALA A 106 -0.95 -14.37 3.62
CA ALA A 106 -1.72 -15.60 3.48
C ALA A 106 -1.39 -16.52 4.65
N THR A 107 -2.41 -16.92 5.42
CA THR A 107 -2.26 -17.82 6.58
C THR A 107 -2.80 -19.20 6.22
N TYR A 108 -2.00 -20.21 6.52
CA TYR A 108 -2.32 -21.64 6.34
C TYR A 108 -2.43 -22.29 7.73
N GLU A 109 -2.56 -23.61 7.77
CA GLU A 109 -2.70 -24.34 9.04
C GLU A 109 -1.40 -24.33 9.88
N GLU A 110 -0.22 -24.43 9.23
CA GLU A 110 1.07 -24.57 9.92
C GLU A 110 2.04 -23.42 9.65
N TYR A 111 1.74 -22.57 8.67
CA TYR A 111 2.65 -21.48 8.25
C TYR A 111 1.89 -20.28 7.71
N MET A 112 2.58 -19.18 7.54
CA MET A 112 2.09 -18.00 6.82
C MET A 112 3.09 -17.52 5.78
N ASP A 113 2.58 -16.98 4.69
CA ASP A 113 3.34 -16.33 3.63
C ASP A 113 3.09 -14.82 3.67
N ILE A 114 4.14 -14.06 3.93
CA ILE A 114 4.09 -12.60 3.94
C ILE A 114 4.66 -12.10 2.62
N THR A 115 3.85 -11.42 1.82
CA THR A 115 4.32 -10.68 0.65
C THR A 115 4.53 -9.22 1.06
N PRO A 116 5.77 -8.75 1.24
CA PRO A 116 6.04 -7.39 1.70
C PRO A 116 5.80 -6.37 0.59
N PHE A 117 5.75 -5.08 0.94
CA PHE A 117 5.66 -3.97 -0.01
C PHE A 117 6.76 -4.01 -1.08
N VAL A 118 7.99 -4.38 -0.65
CA VAL A 118 9.18 -4.50 -1.50
C VAL A 118 9.95 -5.75 -1.08
N GLY A 119 10.55 -6.45 -2.03
CA GLY A 119 11.35 -7.65 -1.76
C GLY A 119 10.66 -8.96 -2.13
N GLY A 120 11.23 -10.08 -1.71
CA GLY A 120 10.69 -11.42 -1.93
C GLY A 120 9.63 -11.81 -0.90
N ASN A 121 8.88 -12.89 -1.18
CA ASN A 121 7.95 -13.47 -0.22
C ASN A 121 8.73 -14.08 0.95
N ILE A 122 8.16 -13.97 2.15
CA ILE A 122 8.72 -14.46 3.40
C ILE A 122 7.81 -15.59 3.87
N HIS A 123 8.36 -16.79 3.97
CA HIS A 123 7.68 -17.97 4.47
C HIS A 123 8.00 -18.15 5.95
N VAL A 124 6.98 -18.25 6.81
CA VAL A 124 7.15 -18.37 8.26
C VAL A 124 6.33 -19.54 8.78
N VAL A 125 6.99 -20.55 9.32
CA VAL A 125 6.33 -21.69 9.96
C VAL A 125 6.02 -21.31 11.43
N TYR A 126 4.80 -21.55 11.88
CA TYR A 126 4.35 -21.08 13.20
C TYR A 126 5.16 -21.65 14.37
N ARG A 127 5.57 -22.92 14.29
CA ARG A 127 6.39 -23.56 15.32
C ARG A 127 7.76 -22.92 15.50
N ASP A 128 8.29 -22.30 14.43
CA ASP A 128 9.63 -21.71 14.44
C ASP A 128 9.60 -20.24 14.91
N ILE A 129 8.40 -19.70 15.18
CA ILE A 129 8.26 -18.36 15.74
C ILE A 129 8.67 -18.38 17.21
N GLU A 130 9.77 -17.71 17.54
CA GLU A 130 10.30 -17.59 18.89
C GLU A 130 9.66 -16.43 19.66
N ARG A 131 9.35 -15.34 18.95
CA ARG A 131 8.85 -14.11 19.54
C ARG A 131 8.10 -13.26 18.54
N MET A 132 7.01 -12.65 19.00
CA MET A 132 6.28 -11.61 18.30
C MET A 132 6.22 -10.36 19.17
N GLU A 133 6.55 -9.19 18.62
CA GLU A 133 6.58 -7.93 19.37
C GLU A 133 5.77 -6.85 18.67
N TRP A 134 4.96 -6.18 19.48
CA TRP A 134 4.28 -4.99 19.02
C TRP A 134 5.26 -3.84 18.80
N PHE A 135 5.24 -3.25 17.62
CA PHE A 135 6.06 -2.13 17.23
C PHE A 135 5.20 -0.94 16.81
N GLY A 136 5.50 0.26 17.32
CA GLY A 136 4.81 1.49 17.00
C GLY A 136 4.27 2.23 18.22
N PRO A 137 3.77 3.46 18.05
CA PRO A 137 3.32 4.30 19.15
C PRO A 137 2.14 3.68 19.90
N ARG A 138 2.21 3.74 21.23
CA ARG A 138 1.23 3.16 22.15
C ARG A 138 -0.04 4.00 22.32
N SER A 139 -0.06 5.22 21.81
CA SER A 139 -1.18 6.15 21.99
C SER A 139 -2.29 5.92 20.98
N GLY A 140 -3.33 5.40 21.47
CA GLY A 140 -4.78 5.37 21.21
C GLY A 140 -5.36 5.38 19.79
N THR A 141 -4.67 5.80 18.74
CA THR A 141 -5.26 5.98 17.41
C THR A 141 -4.38 5.49 16.25
N GLY A 142 -3.26 4.84 16.55
CA GLY A 142 -2.32 4.37 15.52
C GLY A 142 -2.43 2.87 15.25
N TYR A 143 -2.34 2.50 14.00
CA TYR A 143 -2.16 1.11 13.59
C TYR A 143 -0.84 0.59 14.19
N ARG A 144 -0.92 -0.44 15.03
CA ARG A 144 0.25 -1.10 15.58
C ARG A 144 0.74 -2.15 14.61
N ASN A 145 2.05 -2.22 14.42
CA ASN A 145 2.67 -3.26 13.63
C ASN A 145 3.11 -4.41 14.54
N LEU A 146 3.19 -5.61 14.00
CA LEU A 146 3.69 -6.78 14.71
C LEU A 146 4.94 -7.30 14.02
N ARG A 147 6.06 -7.34 14.74
CA ARG A 147 7.33 -7.88 14.25
C ARG A 147 7.47 -9.34 14.66
N VAL A 148 7.81 -10.18 13.69
CA VAL A 148 7.96 -11.64 13.89
C VAL A 148 9.44 -12.00 13.88
N TYR A 149 9.85 -12.82 14.86
CA TYR A 149 11.22 -13.29 15.03
C TYR A 149 11.30 -14.81 14.92
N VAL A 150 12.28 -15.29 14.15
CA VAL A 150 12.66 -16.70 13.97
C VAL A 150 14.18 -16.76 14.04
N ASP A 151 14.74 -17.74 14.75
CA ASP A 151 16.18 -17.92 14.98
C ASP A 151 16.88 -16.63 15.46
N GLY A 152 16.25 -15.92 16.39
CA GLY A 152 16.74 -14.66 16.94
C GLY A 152 16.77 -13.47 15.97
N ARG A 153 16.28 -13.63 14.75
CA ARG A 153 16.26 -12.58 13.71
C ARG A 153 14.84 -12.14 13.38
N SER A 154 14.67 -10.85 13.13
CA SER A 154 13.40 -10.32 12.59
C SER A 154 13.25 -10.76 11.14
N VAL A 155 12.33 -11.67 10.89
CA VAL A 155 12.07 -12.22 9.54
C VAL A 155 11.01 -11.45 8.79
N GLY A 156 10.05 -10.83 9.48
CA GLY A 156 8.98 -10.08 8.85
C GLY A 156 8.29 -9.11 9.78
N MET A 157 7.54 -8.17 9.20
CA MET A 157 6.69 -7.24 9.91
C MET A 157 5.28 -7.32 9.35
N LEU A 158 4.33 -7.62 10.22
CA LEU A 158 2.91 -7.52 9.92
C LEU A 158 2.46 -6.09 10.21
N TRP A 159 2.03 -5.39 9.19
CA TRP A 159 1.61 -4.01 9.29
C TRP A 159 0.17 -3.91 9.77
N GLY A 160 -0.08 -2.98 10.69
CA GLY A 160 -1.40 -2.75 11.28
C GLY A 160 -2.48 -2.22 10.32
N ILE A 161 -2.15 -2.05 9.05
CA ILE A 161 -3.13 -1.79 7.98
C ILE A 161 -3.96 -3.02 7.61
N LEU A 162 -3.53 -4.21 8.07
CA LEU A 162 -4.30 -5.46 8.03
C LEU A 162 -5.00 -5.69 9.37
N ASP A 163 -5.98 -6.56 9.37
CA ASP A 163 -6.62 -7.04 10.60
C ASP A 163 -5.69 -8.03 11.33
N LEU A 164 -4.79 -7.47 12.15
CA LEU A 164 -3.81 -8.28 12.90
C LEU A 164 -4.46 -9.16 13.96
N GLU A 165 -5.64 -8.79 14.46
CA GLU A 165 -6.33 -9.61 15.47
C GLU A 165 -6.79 -10.93 14.86
N GLN A 166 -7.35 -10.89 13.65
CA GLN A 166 -7.72 -12.11 12.92
C GLN A 166 -6.50 -12.96 12.56
N ILE A 167 -5.40 -12.33 12.13
CA ILE A 167 -4.15 -13.05 11.84
C ILE A 167 -3.63 -13.73 13.11
N LEU A 168 -3.60 -13.03 14.25
CA LEU A 168 -3.15 -13.60 15.52
C LEU A 168 -4.03 -14.77 16.00
N MET A 169 -5.37 -14.66 15.84
CA MET A 169 -6.29 -15.75 16.15
C MET A 169 -6.02 -17.00 15.31
N ARG A 170 -5.62 -16.82 14.04
CA ARG A 170 -5.30 -17.93 13.14
C ARG A 170 -3.95 -18.57 13.42
N VAL A 171 -2.96 -17.76 13.75
CA VAL A 171 -1.59 -18.22 14.14
C VAL A 171 -1.60 -18.96 15.47
N ASP A 172 -2.49 -18.59 16.38
CA ASP A 172 -2.68 -19.15 17.74
C ASP A 172 -1.38 -19.31 18.56
N ARG A 173 -0.46 -18.36 18.41
CA ARG A 173 0.83 -18.33 19.11
C ARG A 173 0.92 -17.15 20.08
N TYR A 174 -0.10 -17.04 20.96
CA TYR A 174 -0.13 -16.00 22.00
C TYR A 174 0.94 -16.19 23.06
N ASP A 175 1.48 -17.41 23.20
CA ASP A 175 2.57 -17.77 24.09
C ASP A 175 3.86 -16.97 23.82
N VAL A 176 4.12 -16.66 22.54
CA VAL A 176 5.31 -15.93 22.09
C VAL A 176 5.05 -14.43 21.86
N LEU A 177 3.85 -13.95 22.20
CA LEU A 177 3.49 -12.54 22.03
C LEU A 177 4.06 -11.70 23.20
N GLY A 178 5.16 -11.01 22.95
CA GLY A 178 5.79 -10.10 23.91
C GLY A 178 5.00 -8.79 24.04
N ARG A 179 4.88 -8.28 25.27
CA ARG A 179 4.49 -6.88 25.50
C ARG A 179 5.60 -6.01 24.93
N GLY A 180 5.35 -5.30 23.84
CA GLY A 180 6.33 -4.46 23.16
C GLY A 180 7.15 -3.64 24.17
N SER A 181 8.46 -3.74 24.06
CA SER A 181 9.42 -2.99 24.86
C SER A 181 9.14 -1.50 24.71
N ASN A 182 8.88 -0.82 25.81
CA ASN A 182 8.91 0.63 25.88
C ASN A 182 10.37 1.06 25.91
N SER A 183 10.86 1.59 24.82
CA SER A 183 12.04 2.45 24.78
C SER A 183 11.68 3.75 24.10
#